data_6583dd0c7ca0518f71bb4fef9ebf0ed8
#
_entry.id   6583dd0c7ca0518f71bb4fef9ebf0ed8
#
_cell.length_a   1.000
_cell.length_b   1.000
_cell.length_c   1.000
_cell.angle_alpha   90.00
_cell.angle_beta   90.00
_cell.angle_gamma   90.00
#
_symmetry.space_group_name_H-M   'P 1'
#
loop_
_entity.id
_entity.type
_entity.pdbx_description
1 polymer ?
#
loop_
_entity_poly.entity_id
_entity_poly.type
_entity_poly.pdbx_seq_one_letter_code
_entity_poly.pdbx_strand_id
1 'polypeptide(L)'
;EEVLNYVRDKAVLVTGGGGSIGSELCRQIAGHQPKQLIIVDIYENNAYAIQQELIRKYPTLDLVVLIASVRNTERIEDIFRRYRPNIVYHAAAHKHVPLMEVSPNEAIKNNVFGTYRTAQAADKYGVEKFVLISTDKAVNPTNVMGASKRMCEMVIQMMNRKSQTNFVAVRF
;
A
#
# COMPACT_ATOMS: atom_id res chain seq x y z
N GLU A 1 7.32 0.17 19.76
CA GLU A 1 6.51 -1.01 20.11
C GLU A 1 5.00 -0.71 20.15
N GLU A 2 4.54 0.41 20.70
CA GLU A 2 3.10 0.72 20.79
C GLU A 2 2.40 0.88 19.42
N VAL A 3 3.09 1.44 18.42
CA VAL A 3 2.50 1.71 17.11
C VAL A 3 2.17 0.42 16.33
N LEU A 4 2.95 -0.63 16.52
CA LEU A 4 2.76 -1.91 15.82
C LEU A 4 1.78 -2.85 16.52
N ASN A 5 1.47 -2.60 17.80
CA ASN A 5 0.40 -3.32 18.49
C ASN A 5 -0.99 -3.06 17.88
N TYR A 6 -1.11 -1.97 17.13
CA TYR A 6 -2.36 -1.63 16.42
C TYR A 6 -2.77 -2.69 15.37
N VAL A 7 -1.81 -3.45 14.82
CA VAL A 7 -2.11 -4.48 13.81
C VAL A 7 -2.52 -5.83 14.41
N ARG A 8 -2.36 -6.00 15.72
CA ARG A 8 -2.69 -7.27 16.39
C ARG A 8 -4.16 -7.63 16.16
N ASP A 9 -4.39 -8.89 15.80
CA ASP A 9 -5.71 -9.49 15.54
C ASP A 9 -6.50 -8.81 14.41
N LYS A 10 -5.83 -8.03 13.56
CA LYS A 10 -6.44 -7.35 12.42
C LYS A 10 -5.98 -7.91 11.07
N ALA A 11 -6.86 -7.84 10.09
CA ALA A 11 -6.50 -8.12 8.70
C ALA A 11 -5.80 -6.89 8.11
N VAL A 12 -4.57 -7.07 7.66
CA VAL A 12 -3.70 -6.01 7.15
C VAL A 12 -3.35 -6.28 5.70
N LEU A 13 -3.59 -5.30 4.82
CA LEU A 13 -3.23 -5.36 3.42
C LEU A 13 -2.07 -4.41 3.14
N VAL A 14 -1.05 -4.91 2.44
CA VAL A 14 0.12 -4.13 2.01
C VAL A 14 0.20 -4.18 0.49
N THR A 15 0.01 -3.06 -0.17
CA THR A 15 0.28 -2.93 -1.61
C THR A 15 1.75 -2.62 -1.84
N GLY A 16 2.34 -3.18 -2.87
CA GLY A 16 3.78 -3.06 -3.10
C GLY A 16 4.61 -3.81 -2.06
N GLY A 17 4.05 -4.88 -1.50
CA GLY A 17 4.65 -5.63 -0.39
C GLY A 17 5.93 -6.39 -0.76
N GLY A 18 6.26 -6.52 -2.04
CA GLY A 18 7.53 -7.08 -2.50
C GLY A 18 8.65 -6.04 -2.67
N GLY A 19 8.33 -4.74 -2.63
CA GLY A 19 9.31 -3.67 -2.72
C GLY A 19 10.15 -3.52 -1.44
N SER A 20 11.15 -2.63 -1.47
CA SER A 20 12.07 -2.44 -0.33
C SER A 20 11.34 -2.01 0.96
N ILE A 21 10.51 -0.97 0.88
CA ILE A 21 9.73 -0.49 2.02
C ILE A 21 8.58 -1.44 2.34
N GLY A 22 7.84 -1.87 1.32
CA GLY A 22 6.71 -2.78 1.49
C GLY A 22 7.08 -4.11 2.14
N SER A 23 8.20 -4.71 1.74
CA SER A 23 8.67 -5.98 2.34
C SER A 23 9.09 -5.81 3.79
N GLU A 24 9.73 -4.70 4.14
CA GLU A 24 10.07 -4.40 5.52
C GLU A 24 8.82 -4.19 6.38
N LEU A 25 7.83 -3.48 5.88
CA LEU A 25 6.53 -3.36 6.54
C LEU A 25 5.91 -4.74 6.78
N CYS A 26 5.93 -5.63 5.79
CA CYS A 26 5.40 -6.99 5.93
C CYS A 26 6.13 -7.78 7.01
N ARG A 27 7.47 -7.67 7.11
CA ARG A 27 8.26 -8.30 8.17
C ARG A 27 7.86 -7.82 9.56
N GLN A 28 7.74 -6.51 9.72
CA GLN A 28 7.35 -5.89 10.99
C GLN A 28 5.92 -6.30 11.38
N ILE A 29 4.98 -6.20 10.46
CA ILE A 29 3.58 -6.57 10.70
C ILE A 29 3.46 -8.05 11.07
N ALA A 30 4.14 -8.93 10.36
CA ALA A 30 4.11 -10.37 10.62
C ALA A 30 4.56 -10.73 12.05
N GLY A 31 5.54 -9.98 12.60
CA GLY A 31 6.02 -10.16 13.98
C GLY A 31 5.05 -9.70 15.06
N HIS A 32 3.97 -8.97 14.71
CA HIS A 32 3.02 -8.41 15.67
C HIS A 32 1.66 -9.11 15.65
N GLN A 33 1.61 -10.36 15.21
CA GLN A 33 0.44 -11.24 15.30
C GLN A 33 -0.83 -10.64 14.66
N PRO A 34 -0.80 -10.24 13.38
CA PRO A 34 -2.03 -9.85 12.69
C PRO A 34 -2.96 -11.08 12.55
N LYS A 35 -4.25 -10.84 12.42
CA LYS A 35 -5.21 -11.89 12.07
C LYS A 35 -4.91 -12.50 10.71
N GLN A 36 -4.57 -11.66 9.75
CA GLN A 36 -4.23 -12.04 8.38
C GLN A 36 -3.33 -10.95 7.77
N LEU A 37 -2.33 -11.33 7.01
CA LEU A 37 -1.51 -10.42 6.20
C LEU A 37 -1.75 -10.70 4.73
N ILE A 38 -2.26 -9.70 4.00
CA ILE A 38 -2.52 -9.76 2.57
C ILE A 38 -1.48 -8.90 1.85
N ILE A 39 -0.66 -9.51 1.03
CA ILE A 39 0.37 -8.84 0.23
C ILE A 39 -0.12 -8.74 -1.22
N VAL A 40 -0.09 -7.55 -1.78
CA VAL A 40 -0.42 -7.29 -3.17
C VAL A 40 0.78 -6.67 -3.86
N ASP A 41 1.26 -7.29 -4.91
CA ASP A 41 2.37 -6.76 -5.73
C ASP A 41 2.15 -7.12 -7.20
N ILE A 42 2.66 -6.29 -8.09
CA ILE A 42 2.63 -6.55 -9.53
C ILE A 42 3.78 -7.45 -9.97
N TYR A 43 4.88 -7.47 -9.22
CA TYR A 43 6.09 -8.23 -9.54
C TYR A 43 6.10 -9.58 -8.84
N GLU A 44 5.90 -10.64 -9.61
CA GLU A 44 5.83 -12.01 -9.12
C GLU A 44 7.06 -12.43 -8.31
N ASN A 45 8.26 -12.16 -8.83
CA ASN A 45 9.50 -12.58 -8.16
C ASN A 45 9.67 -11.95 -6.78
N ASN A 46 9.36 -10.66 -6.65
CA ASN A 46 9.44 -9.96 -5.38
C ASN A 46 8.38 -10.45 -4.40
N ALA A 47 7.17 -10.68 -4.88
CA ALA A 47 6.08 -11.23 -4.08
C ALA A 47 6.42 -12.65 -3.57
N TYR A 48 6.97 -13.48 -4.43
CA TYR A 48 7.40 -14.84 -4.08
C TYR A 48 8.51 -14.82 -3.03
N ALA A 49 9.51 -13.95 -3.18
CA ALA A 49 10.63 -13.86 -2.25
C ALA A 49 10.15 -13.53 -0.82
N ILE A 50 9.32 -12.51 -0.66
CA ILE A 50 8.78 -12.16 0.67
C ILE A 50 7.83 -13.24 1.22
N GLN A 51 7.06 -13.89 0.36
CA GLN A 51 6.20 -15.01 0.75
C GLN A 51 7.02 -16.14 1.37
N GLN A 52 8.07 -16.58 0.70
CA GLN A 52 8.92 -17.67 1.17
C GLN A 52 9.65 -17.34 2.47
N GLU A 53 10.07 -16.09 2.62
CA GLU A 53 10.68 -15.62 3.86
C GLU A 53 9.70 -15.69 5.03
N LEU A 54 8.49 -15.15 4.85
CA LEU A 54 7.49 -15.07 5.90
C LEU A 54 6.93 -16.44 6.30
N ILE A 55 6.71 -17.34 5.34
CA ILE A 55 6.26 -18.72 5.63
C ILE A 55 7.28 -19.44 6.52
N ARG A 56 8.58 -19.28 6.25
CA ARG A 56 9.63 -19.91 7.07
C ARG A 56 9.71 -19.32 8.46
N LYS A 57 9.60 -17.99 8.57
CA LYS A 57 9.79 -17.29 9.84
C LYS A 57 8.53 -17.33 10.72
N TYR A 58 7.36 -17.34 10.11
CA TYR A 58 6.06 -17.29 10.79
C TYR A 58 5.12 -18.38 10.25
N PRO A 59 5.35 -19.67 10.57
CA PRO A 59 4.59 -20.79 9.96
C PRO A 59 3.09 -20.77 10.26
N THR A 60 2.66 -20.10 11.32
CA THR A 60 1.26 -20.03 11.73
C THR A 60 0.54 -18.77 11.23
N LEU A 61 1.26 -17.89 10.54
CA LEU A 61 0.69 -16.67 9.97
C LEU A 61 -0.29 -17.02 8.85
N ASP A 62 -1.51 -16.47 8.92
CA ASP A 62 -2.43 -16.48 7.79
C ASP A 62 -1.95 -15.45 6.76
N LEU A 63 -1.18 -15.94 5.78
CA LEU A 63 -0.54 -15.14 4.75
C LEU A 63 -1.19 -15.37 3.40
N VAL A 64 -1.63 -14.31 2.78
CA VAL A 64 -2.17 -14.30 1.40
C VAL A 64 -1.28 -13.42 0.54
N VAL A 65 -0.80 -13.94 -0.58
CA VAL A 65 0.02 -13.18 -1.55
C VAL A 65 -0.68 -13.18 -2.90
N LEU A 66 -0.98 -12.00 -3.41
CA LEU A 66 -1.74 -11.79 -4.64
C LEU A 66 -0.94 -10.97 -5.63
N ILE A 67 -0.93 -11.44 -6.88
CA ILE A 67 -0.36 -10.66 -7.99
C ILE A 67 -1.47 -9.80 -8.59
N ALA A 68 -1.31 -8.49 -8.45
CA ALA A 68 -2.27 -7.51 -8.96
C ALA A 68 -1.63 -6.14 -9.13
N SER A 69 -2.15 -5.37 -10.08
CA SER A 69 -1.81 -3.96 -10.25
C SER A 69 -2.84 -3.08 -9.54
N VAL A 70 -2.38 -2.07 -8.81
CA VAL A 70 -3.27 -1.05 -8.21
C VAL A 70 -3.99 -0.20 -9.27
N ARG A 71 -3.57 -0.30 -10.53
CA ARG A 71 -4.24 0.34 -11.69
C ARG A 71 -5.50 -0.39 -12.12
N ASN A 72 -5.64 -1.67 -11.77
CA ASN A 72 -6.81 -2.49 -12.14
C ASN A 72 -7.89 -2.34 -11.07
N THR A 73 -8.89 -1.51 -11.37
CA THR A 73 -9.97 -1.17 -10.45
C THR A 73 -10.78 -2.39 -10.02
N GLU A 74 -11.17 -3.23 -10.97
CA GLU A 74 -11.98 -4.42 -10.70
C GLU A 74 -11.25 -5.40 -9.79
N ARG A 75 -9.97 -5.63 -10.07
CA ARG A 75 -9.14 -6.53 -9.26
C ARG A 75 -8.96 -6.00 -7.84
N ILE A 76 -8.69 -4.71 -7.68
CA ILE A 76 -8.55 -4.08 -6.36
C ILE A 76 -9.88 -4.14 -5.60
N GLU A 77 -11.00 -3.80 -6.21
CA GLU A 77 -12.30 -3.93 -5.57
C GLU A 77 -12.60 -5.37 -5.13
N ASP A 78 -12.31 -6.35 -5.97
CA ASP A 78 -12.51 -7.76 -5.64
C ASP A 78 -11.67 -8.20 -4.43
N ILE A 79 -10.42 -7.77 -4.37
CA ILE A 79 -9.54 -8.05 -3.22
C ILE A 79 -10.11 -7.44 -1.93
N PHE A 80 -10.51 -6.18 -1.94
CA PHE A 80 -11.08 -5.52 -0.76
C PHE A 80 -12.42 -6.14 -0.34
N ARG A 81 -13.26 -6.46 -1.29
CA ARG A 81 -14.54 -7.14 -1.04
C ARG A 81 -14.35 -8.50 -0.39
N ARG A 82 -13.38 -9.28 -0.88
CA ARG A 82 -13.13 -10.65 -0.43
C ARG A 82 -12.44 -10.70 0.93
N TYR A 83 -11.40 -9.91 1.11
CA TYR A 83 -10.53 -10.00 2.30
C TYR A 83 -10.88 -9.01 3.41
N ARG A 84 -11.63 -7.96 3.11
CA ARG A 84 -12.11 -6.98 4.09
C ARG A 84 -11.00 -6.52 5.06
N PRO A 85 -9.90 -5.95 4.58
CA PRO A 85 -8.82 -5.53 5.46
C PRO A 85 -9.29 -4.43 6.43
N ASN A 86 -8.79 -4.49 7.66
CA ASN A 86 -9.00 -3.44 8.65
C ASN A 86 -8.03 -2.28 8.44
N ILE A 87 -6.79 -2.59 8.03
CA ILE A 87 -5.71 -1.63 7.85
C ILE A 87 -5.09 -1.85 6.47
N VAL A 88 -4.77 -0.75 5.78
CA VAL A 88 -4.07 -0.76 4.50
C VAL A 88 -2.81 0.07 4.61
N TYR A 89 -1.68 -0.51 4.22
CA TYR A 89 -0.43 0.20 3.94
C TYR A 89 -0.22 0.22 2.43
N HIS A 90 -0.33 1.40 1.85
CA HIS A 90 -0.21 1.58 0.41
C HIS A 90 1.20 2.03 0.04
N ALA A 91 2.06 1.06 -0.33
CA ALA A 91 3.45 1.27 -0.72
C ALA A 91 3.72 1.04 -2.20
N ALA A 92 2.70 0.67 -2.99
CA ALA A 92 2.82 0.48 -4.43
C ALA A 92 3.01 1.82 -5.14
N ALA A 93 4.19 2.04 -5.71
CA ALA A 93 4.51 3.26 -6.44
C ALA A 93 5.68 3.05 -7.41
N HIS A 94 5.68 3.83 -8.50
CA HIS A 94 6.87 4.07 -9.31
C HIS A 94 7.70 5.17 -8.62
N LYS A 95 8.93 4.85 -8.20
CA LYS A 95 9.76 5.72 -7.35
C LYS A 95 11.05 6.22 -8.00
N HIS A 96 11.43 5.68 -9.14
CA HIS A 96 12.68 6.05 -9.81
C HIS A 96 12.51 7.36 -10.59
N VAL A 97 13.10 8.43 -10.07
CA VAL A 97 12.98 9.79 -10.62
C VAL A 97 13.34 9.87 -12.10
N PRO A 98 14.50 9.35 -12.57
CA PRO A 98 14.86 9.47 -13.98
C PRO A 98 13.86 8.77 -14.92
N LEU A 99 13.32 7.62 -14.51
CA LEU A 99 12.35 6.89 -15.33
C LEU A 99 11.00 7.62 -15.39
N MET A 100 10.60 8.29 -14.33
CA MET A 100 9.35 9.05 -14.29
C MET A 100 9.44 10.37 -15.08
N GLU A 101 10.62 10.97 -15.17
CA GLU A 101 10.85 12.12 -16.05
C GLU A 101 10.65 11.77 -17.53
N VAL A 102 11.05 10.57 -17.94
CA VAL A 102 10.87 10.06 -19.30
C VAL A 102 9.45 9.53 -19.54
N SER A 103 8.79 9.04 -18.50
CA SER A 103 7.47 8.43 -18.56
C SER A 103 6.47 9.05 -17.58
N PRO A 104 6.18 10.36 -17.69
CA PRO A 104 5.35 11.07 -16.70
C PRO A 104 3.92 10.51 -16.62
N ASN A 105 3.35 10.05 -17.72
CA ASN A 105 2.02 9.45 -17.73
C ASN A 105 1.95 8.18 -16.87
N GLU A 106 3.02 7.41 -16.80
CA GLU A 106 3.08 6.22 -15.97
C GLU A 106 3.13 6.58 -14.47
N ALA A 107 3.82 7.66 -14.10
CA ALA A 107 3.79 8.18 -12.74
C ALA A 107 2.37 8.57 -12.33
N ILE A 108 1.64 9.30 -13.19
CA ILE A 108 0.26 9.71 -12.93
C ILE A 108 -0.67 8.49 -12.81
N LYS A 109 -0.63 7.60 -13.78
CA LYS A 109 -1.52 6.43 -13.81
C LYS A 109 -1.28 5.50 -12.62
N ASN A 110 -0.03 5.19 -12.30
CA ASN A 110 0.29 4.27 -11.23
C ASN A 110 0.20 4.92 -9.86
N ASN A 111 0.84 6.08 -9.68
CA ASN A 111 0.91 6.70 -8.36
C ASN A 111 -0.41 7.41 -8.00
N VAL A 112 -0.91 8.27 -8.87
CA VAL A 112 -2.09 9.09 -8.53
C VAL A 112 -3.38 8.29 -8.67
N PHE A 113 -3.66 7.73 -9.84
CA PHE A 113 -4.90 6.97 -10.04
C PHE A 113 -4.88 5.66 -9.27
N GLY A 114 -3.74 4.98 -9.15
CA GLY A 114 -3.61 3.78 -8.33
C GLY A 114 -3.91 4.06 -6.86
N THR A 115 -3.41 5.16 -6.31
CA THR A 115 -3.73 5.59 -4.94
C THR A 115 -5.19 5.94 -4.77
N TYR A 116 -5.77 6.70 -5.70
CA TYR A 116 -7.18 7.09 -5.65
C TYR A 116 -8.12 5.88 -5.66
N ARG A 117 -7.90 4.93 -6.56
CA ARG A 117 -8.72 3.72 -6.67
C ARG A 117 -8.60 2.82 -5.46
N THR A 118 -7.39 2.67 -4.92
CA THR A 118 -7.16 1.90 -3.70
C THR A 118 -7.83 2.58 -2.49
N ALA A 119 -7.75 3.90 -2.41
CA ALA A 119 -8.42 4.67 -1.36
C ALA A 119 -9.96 4.60 -1.48
N GLN A 120 -10.51 4.64 -2.69
CA GLN A 120 -11.95 4.45 -2.91
C GLN A 120 -12.43 3.05 -2.45
N ALA A 121 -11.67 2.01 -2.75
CA ALA A 121 -11.98 0.67 -2.29
C ALA A 121 -11.92 0.57 -0.77
N ALA A 122 -10.93 1.21 -0.14
CA ALA A 122 -10.83 1.27 1.31
C ALA A 122 -12.05 1.94 1.95
N ASP A 123 -12.49 3.06 1.41
CA ASP A 123 -13.72 3.74 1.85
C ASP A 123 -14.96 2.86 1.68
N LYS A 124 -15.14 2.29 0.49
CA LYS A 124 -16.29 1.45 0.15
C LYS A 124 -16.42 0.22 1.04
N TYR A 125 -15.33 -0.42 1.39
CA TYR A 125 -15.31 -1.67 2.15
C TYR A 125 -14.94 -1.51 3.63
N GLY A 126 -15.03 -0.29 4.15
CA GLY A 126 -14.99 -0.02 5.59
C GLY A 126 -13.64 -0.24 6.25
N VAL A 127 -12.54 0.02 5.55
CA VAL A 127 -11.20 0.02 6.15
C VAL A 127 -11.13 1.04 7.28
N GLU A 128 -10.57 0.65 8.42
CA GLU A 128 -10.44 1.54 9.58
C GLU A 128 -9.35 2.60 9.34
N LYS A 129 -8.19 2.18 8.85
CA LYS A 129 -7.03 3.05 8.63
C LYS A 129 -6.34 2.73 7.30
N PHE A 130 -6.06 3.78 6.54
CA PHE A 130 -5.30 3.73 5.30
C PHE A 130 -4.05 4.60 5.44
N VAL A 131 -2.88 4.00 5.28
CA VAL A 131 -1.58 4.69 5.39
C VAL A 131 -0.92 4.73 4.01
N LEU A 132 -0.80 5.93 3.46
CA LEU A 132 0.00 6.16 2.26
C LEU A 132 1.48 6.27 2.62
N ILE A 133 2.29 5.46 1.98
CA ILE A 133 3.74 5.59 2.06
C ILE A 133 4.19 6.64 1.03
N SER A 134 4.59 7.80 1.52
CA SER A 134 5.05 8.92 0.72
C SER A 134 6.57 9.14 0.86
N THR A 135 7.07 10.24 0.41
CA THR A 135 8.50 10.57 0.35
C THR A 135 8.74 12.04 0.67
N ASP A 136 9.92 12.36 1.17
CA ASP A 136 10.40 13.72 1.33
C ASP A 136 10.40 14.52 0.01
N LYS A 137 10.55 13.82 -1.13
CA LYS A 137 10.51 14.41 -2.48
C LYS A 137 9.13 14.97 -2.87
N ALA A 138 8.08 14.66 -2.10
CA ALA A 138 6.75 15.28 -2.26
C ALA A 138 6.67 16.69 -1.65
N VAL A 139 7.67 17.11 -0.89
CA VAL A 139 7.78 18.46 -0.32
C VAL A 139 8.42 19.37 -1.35
N ASN A 140 7.71 20.44 -1.76
CA ASN A 140 8.19 21.36 -2.81
C ASN A 140 8.79 20.61 -4.01
N PRO A 141 8.02 19.78 -4.70
CA PRO A 141 8.55 18.83 -5.66
C PRO A 141 9.24 19.54 -6.84
N THR A 142 10.40 19.03 -7.23
CA THR A 142 11.21 19.52 -8.37
C THR A 142 11.28 18.52 -9.52
N ASN A 143 10.55 17.40 -9.43
CA ASN A 143 10.54 16.34 -10.43
C ASN A 143 9.15 15.70 -10.50
N VAL A 144 8.90 14.95 -11.58
CA VAL A 144 7.60 14.30 -11.85
C VAL A 144 7.23 13.29 -10.78
N MET A 145 8.16 12.48 -10.32
CA MET A 145 7.89 11.47 -9.28
C MET A 145 7.45 12.15 -7.98
N GLY A 146 8.18 13.16 -7.51
CA GLY A 146 7.83 13.94 -6.32
C GLY A 146 6.47 14.62 -6.46
N ALA A 147 6.20 15.24 -7.63
CA ALA A 147 4.91 15.86 -7.92
C ALA A 147 3.76 14.84 -7.89
N SER A 148 3.94 13.67 -8.47
CA SER A 148 2.93 12.61 -8.44
C SER A 148 2.63 12.14 -7.01
N LYS A 149 3.65 12.00 -6.17
CA LYS A 149 3.47 11.65 -4.76
C LYS A 149 2.77 12.76 -3.96
N ARG A 150 3.08 14.02 -4.26
CA ARG A 150 2.35 15.16 -3.67
C ARG A 150 0.86 15.12 -4.02
N MET A 151 0.51 14.80 -5.27
CA MET A 151 -0.87 14.60 -5.68
C MET A 151 -1.53 13.44 -4.92
N CYS A 152 -0.79 12.34 -4.69
CA CYS A 152 -1.29 11.23 -3.87
C CYS A 152 -1.63 11.69 -2.44
N GLU A 153 -0.78 12.52 -1.82
CA GLU A 153 -1.06 13.08 -0.49
C GLU A 153 -2.32 13.95 -0.50
N MET A 154 -2.53 14.73 -1.55
CA MET A 154 -3.76 15.55 -1.71
C MET A 154 -5.00 14.67 -1.84
N VAL A 155 -4.92 13.57 -2.59
CA VAL A 155 -6.00 12.56 -2.68
C VAL A 155 -6.33 11.99 -1.30
N ILE A 156 -5.33 11.64 -0.52
CA ILE A 156 -5.50 11.12 0.83
C ILE A 156 -6.15 12.14 1.76
N GLN A 157 -5.74 13.40 1.69
CA GLN A 157 -6.37 14.50 2.45
C GLN A 157 -7.85 14.69 2.07
N MET A 158 -8.15 14.64 0.77
CA MET A 158 -9.51 14.73 0.28
C MET A 158 -10.37 13.57 0.80
N MET A 159 -9.87 12.35 0.69
CA MET A 159 -10.56 11.15 1.18
C MET A 159 -10.80 11.20 2.69
N ASN A 160 -9.82 11.66 3.46
CA ASN A 160 -9.95 11.77 4.92
C ASN A 160 -11.08 12.70 5.36
N ARG A 161 -11.35 13.75 4.58
CA ARG A 161 -12.41 14.72 4.89
C ARG A 161 -13.82 14.16 4.71
N LYS A 162 -14.01 13.21 3.79
CA LYS A 162 -15.34 12.72 3.41
C LYS A 162 -15.61 11.26 3.78
N SER A 163 -14.62 10.53 4.22
CA SER A 163 -14.72 9.11 4.57
C SER A 163 -14.65 8.89 6.08
N GLN A 164 -15.24 7.79 6.55
CA GLN A 164 -15.07 7.33 7.93
C GLN A 164 -13.74 6.60 8.13
N THR A 165 -13.10 6.16 7.05
CA THR A 165 -11.74 5.63 7.09
C THR A 165 -10.76 6.74 7.47
N ASN A 166 -9.85 6.44 8.39
CA ASN A 166 -8.77 7.37 8.75
C ASN A 166 -7.64 7.26 7.72
N PHE A 167 -7.53 8.26 6.84
CA PHE A 167 -6.49 8.35 5.83
C PHE A 167 -5.33 9.21 6.32
N VAL A 168 -4.13 8.64 6.36
CA VAL A 168 -2.90 9.34 6.74
C VAL A 168 -1.79 9.10 5.72
N ALA A 169 -0.87 10.03 5.61
CA ALA A 169 0.34 9.87 4.81
C ALA A 169 1.57 9.96 5.71
N VAL A 170 2.54 9.10 5.46
CA VAL A 170 3.86 9.15 6.11
C VAL A 170 4.94 9.34 5.07
N ARG A 171 5.96 10.13 5.40
CA ARG A 171 7.10 10.44 4.53
C ARG A 171 8.37 9.83 5.07
N PHE A 172 9.19 9.35 4.14
CA PHE A 172 10.53 8.84 4.43
C PHE A 172 11.58 9.65 3.69
#